data_6576788c336d31bd5932f811386edfa6
#
_entry.id   6576788c336d31bd5932f811386edfa6
#
_cell.length_a   1.000
_cell.length_b   1.000
_cell.length_c   1.000
_cell.angle_alpha   90.00
_cell.angle_beta   90.00
_cell.angle_gamma   90.00
#
_symmetry.space_group_name_H-M   'P 1'
#
loop_
_entity.id
_entity.type
_entity.pdbx_description
1 polymer ?
#
loop_
_entity_poly.entity_id
_entity_poly.type
_entity_poly.pdbx_seq_one_letter_code
_entity_poly.pdbx_strand_id
1 'polypeptide(L)'
;MAKNKGAKPPKSRPASASALSQPLKSEHGAQITAFSHDTALFAQVTQAVDRARLRVYAADKAGVLADFLLPETTACHALAWVLLDPHTETEGLSSKKRKALAKAESQSESSASTPSEHVALGLSDGSILIYSPYTARVVYVLVASMQDSSASALTSLAFRDDYLWGMTANGWVHGWAMSKLGSASQVERVPPAKHFLPDSKSPMSHLACAEPGPSHCLITAHHALALYDVQPDRPSLLHTFTGHATPVQHTAWTGDHSFVSAAAEDRHLYCWFTHMSHAGAMITLDA
;
A
#
# COMPACT_ATOMS: atom_id res chain seq x y z
N MET A 1 60.28 -29.04 56.98
CA MET A 1 60.34 -29.25 55.54
C MET A 1 58.94 -29.49 55.04
N ALA A 2 58.23 -28.42 54.52
CA ALA A 2 56.88 -28.51 53.95
C ALA A 2 56.98 -28.37 52.45
N LYS A 3 56.51 -29.40 51.70
CA LYS A 3 56.54 -29.47 50.26
C LYS A 3 55.37 -28.61 49.70
N ASN A 4 55.75 -27.59 48.98
CA ASN A 4 54.86 -26.71 48.23
C ASN A 4 54.31 -27.47 46.98
N LYS A 5 52.99 -27.75 46.94
CA LYS A 5 52.34 -28.36 45.79
C LYS A 5 51.89 -27.23 44.87
N GLY A 6 52.52 -27.11 43.69
CA GLY A 6 52.17 -26.15 42.63
C GLY A 6 50.74 -26.32 42.14
N ALA A 7 50.02 -25.24 42.14
CA ALA A 7 48.68 -25.13 41.56
C ALA A 7 48.77 -25.13 40.02
N LYS A 8 48.01 -25.99 39.34
CA LYS A 8 47.87 -26.02 37.90
C LYS A 8 47.02 -24.78 37.45
N PRO A 9 47.43 -24.09 36.38
CA PRO A 9 46.61 -23.00 35.84
C PRO A 9 45.28 -23.53 35.27
N PRO A 10 44.17 -22.74 35.37
CA PRO A 10 42.90 -23.17 34.84
C PRO A 10 42.94 -23.23 33.31
N LYS A 11 42.50 -24.35 32.75
CA LYS A 11 42.30 -24.52 31.30
C LYS A 11 41.25 -23.52 30.84
N SER A 12 41.61 -22.58 29.95
CA SER A 12 40.72 -21.74 29.22
C SER A 12 39.78 -22.59 28.38
N ARG A 13 38.50 -22.56 28.67
CA ARG A 13 37.43 -23.14 27.86
C ARG A 13 37.39 -22.39 26.52
N PRO A 14 37.42 -23.08 25.36
CA PRO A 14 37.20 -22.39 24.10
C PRO A 14 35.77 -21.81 24.12
N ALA A 15 35.66 -20.54 23.84
CA ALA A 15 34.37 -19.88 23.65
C ALA A 15 33.62 -20.64 22.54
N SER A 16 32.45 -21.16 22.87
CA SER A 16 31.63 -21.92 21.93
C SER A 16 31.20 -20.98 20.78
N ALA A 17 31.53 -21.39 19.56
CA ALA A 17 31.15 -20.71 18.32
C ALA A 17 29.62 -20.70 18.01
N SER A 18 28.80 -21.01 19.02
CA SER A 18 27.33 -21.03 18.87
C SER A 18 26.63 -19.68 19.11
N ALA A 19 27.36 -18.59 19.36
CA ALA A 19 26.78 -17.25 19.56
C ALA A 19 26.60 -16.45 18.25
N LEU A 20 27.01 -17.02 17.10
CA LEU A 20 26.98 -16.31 15.82
C LEU A 20 25.85 -16.73 14.85
N SER A 21 24.92 -17.56 15.29
CA SER A 21 23.81 -18.03 14.45
C SER A 21 22.41 -17.70 14.98
N GLN A 22 22.27 -16.70 15.82
CA GLN A 22 20.96 -16.08 15.95
C GLN A 22 20.77 -15.19 14.71
N PRO A 23 19.73 -15.46 13.88
CA PRO A 23 19.39 -14.51 12.84
C PRO A 23 19.17 -13.17 13.57
N LEU A 24 19.85 -12.13 13.13
CA LEU A 24 19.54 -10.75 13.50
C LEU A 24 18.04 -10.62 13.27
N LYS A 25 17.26 -10.65 14.35
CA LYS A 25 15.88 -10.19 14.28
C LYS A 25 16.00 -8.78 13.74
N SER A 26 15.62 -8.58 12.48
CA SER A 26 15.60 -7.25 11.91
C SER A 26 14.63 -6.46 12.78
N GLU A 27 15.13 -5.59 13.61
CA GLU A 27 14.34 -4.60 14.36
C GLU A 27 13.73 -3.57 13.41
N HIS A 28 13.86 -3.78 12.12
CA HIS A 28 13.25 -2.99 11.07
C HIS A 28 11.83 -3.51 10.91
N GLY A 29 10.89 -2.79 11.50
CA GLY A 29 9.47 -3.02 11.32
C GLY A 29 9.10 -3.14 9.84
N ALA A 30 7.96 -3.72 9.55
CA ALA A 30 7.50 -3.99 8.19
C ALA A 30 7.71 -2.77 7.28
N GLN A 31 8.37 -2.99 6.16
CA GLN A 31 8.68 -1.97 5.17
C GLN A 31 7.66 -2.06 4.05
N ILE A 32 6.95 -0.98 3.78
CA ILE A 32 5.96 -0.90 2.71
C ILE A 32 6.50 0.03 1.64
N THR A 33 6.49 -0.41 0.40
CA THR A 33 7.08 0.33 -0.72
C THR A 33 6.18 0.29 -1.94
N ALA A 34 6.20 1.36 -2.74
CA ALA A 34 5.52 1.41 -4.04
C ALA A 34 6.20 2.43 -4.98
N PHE A 35 6.19 2.12 -6.27
CA PHE A 35 6.55 3.07 -7.33
C PHE A 35 5.33 3.86 -7.78
N SER A 36 5.54 5.12 -8.23
CA SER A 36 4.53 5.93 -8.92
C SER A 36 4.14 5.29 -10.25
N HIS A 37 3.00 5.72 -10.82
CA HIS A 37 2.49 5.16 -12.08
C HIS A 37 3.47 5.35 -13.25
N ASP A 38 4.18 6.49 -13.28
CA ASP A 38 5.23 6.78 -14.26
C ASP A 38 6.59 6.20 -13.88
N THR A 39 6.70 5.49 -12.75
CA THR A 39 7.94 4.94 -12.16
C THR A 39 9.03 5.98 -11.84
N ALA A 40 8.72 7.27 -11.96
CA ALA A 40 9.67 8.35 -11.67
C ALA A 40 9.90 8.57 -10.17
N LEU A 41 8.95 8.18 -9.33
CA LEU A 41 9.01 8.30 -7.89
C LEU A 41 8.92 6.94 -7.20
N PHE A 42 9.54 6.85 -6.04
CA PHE A 42 9.51 5.68 -5.17
C PHE A 42 9.16 6.11 -3.75
N ALA A 43 8.10 5.56 -3.20
CA ALA A 43 7.67 5.80 -1.83
C ALA A 43 7.99 4.61 -0.93
N GLN A 44 8.44 4.91 0.28
CA GLN A 44 8.78 3.94 1.30
C GLN A 44 8.25 4.39 2.65
N VAL A 45 7.51 3.50 3.33
CA VAL A 45 7.13 3.69 4.73
C VAL A 45 7.96 2.74 5.59
N THR A 46 8.62 3.31 6.60
CA THR A 46 9.34 2.55 7.63
C THR A 46 8.58 2.70 8.95
N GLN A 47 8.30 1.57 9.60
CA GLN A 47 7.75 1.56 10.95
C GLN A 47 8.93 1.68 11.92
N ALA A 48 9.00 2.77 12.67
CA ALA A 48 9.94 2.93 13.77
C ALA A 48 9.21 2.71 15.10
N VAL A 49 9.96 2.53 16.18
CA VAL A 49 9.40 2.23 17.51
C VAL A 49 8.50 3.38 18.02
N ASP A 50 8.85 4.60 17.67
CA ASP A 50 8.18 5.82 18.12
C ASP A 50 7.12 6.28 17.10
N ARG A 51 7.43 6.22 15.80
CA ARG A 51 6.59 6.80 14.76
C ARG A 51 6.90 6.23 13.39
N ALA A 52 5.86 5.96 12.58
CA ALA A 52 6.04 5.61 11.18
C ALA A 52 6.49 6.84 10.37
N ARG A 53 7.31 6.60 9.33
CA ARG A 53 7.88 7.65 8.49
C ARG A 53 7.72 7.29 7.01
N LEU A 54 7.14 8.19 6.24
CA LEU A 54 7.13 8.13 4.79
C LEU A 54 8.34 8.88 4.25
N ARG A 55 9.06 8.27 3.30
CA ARG A 55 10.04 8.92 2.46
C ARG A 55 9.71 8.71 0.99
N VAL A 56 9.82 9.76 0.21
CA VAL A 56 9.64 9.72 -1.23
C VAL A 56 10.97 10.09 -1.89
N TYR A 57 11.37 9.30 -2.86
CA TYR A 57 12.61 9.44 -3.61
C TYR A 57 12.28 9.66 -5.09
N ALA A 58 13.09 10.45 -5.78
CA ALA A 58 13.13 10.44 -7.23
C ALA A 58 13.93 9.21 -7.69
N ALA A 59 13.37 8.42 -8.62
CA ALA A 59 14.00 7.17 -9.05
C ALA A 59 15.33 7.37 -9.80
N ASP A 60 15.49 8.54 -10.44
CA ASP A 60 16.68 8.92 -11.20
C ASP A 60 17.77 9.59 -10.33
N LYS A 61 17.45 9.95 -9.09
CA LYS A 61 18.35 10.72 -8.20
C LYS A 61 18.41 10.06 -6.82
N ALA A 62 19.58 9.96 -6.27
CA ALA A 62 19.82 9.41 -4.93
C ALA A 62 19.40 10.39 -3.80
N GLY A 63 18.34 11.16 -3.99
CA GLY A 63 17.88 12.19 -3.05
C GLY A 63 16.48 11.93 -2.52
N VAL A 64 16.25 12.29 -1.26
CA VAL A 64 14.91 12.32 -0.66
C VAL A 64 14.20 13.57 -1.16
N LEU A 65 13.08 13.36 -1.87
CA LEU A 65 12.20 14.44 -2.34
C LEU A 65 11.30 14.95 -1.20
N ALA A 66 10.77 14.03 -0.41
CA ALA A 66 9.91 14.34 0.72
C ALA A 66 10.14 13.37 1.89
N ASP A 67 10.05 13.89 3.10
CA ASP A 67 10.16 13.15 4.36
C ASP A 67 9.00 13.60 5.28
N PHE A 68 8.12 12.67 5.66
CA PHE A 68 6.93 12.95 6.44
C PHE A 68 6.81 11.97 7.60
N LEU A 69 6.68 12.52 8.81
CA LEU A 69 6.37 11.74 10.01
C LEU A 69 4.86 11.58 10.13
N LEU A 70 4.40 10.34 10.19
CA LEU A 70 2.98 10.04 10.39
C LEU A 70 2.52 10.51 11.79
N PRO A 71 1.21 10.69 12.00
CA PRO A 71 0.67 11.00 13.32
C PRO A 71 1.12 9.99 14.39
N GLU A 72 1.30 10.46 15.61
CA GLU A 72 1.62 9.59 16.76
C GLU A 72 0.52 8.54 16.93
N THR A 73 0.90 7.36 17.39
CA THR A 73 -0.01 6.24 17.64
C THR A 73 -0.64 5.57 16.41
N THR A 74 -0.32 6.02 15.18
CA THR A 74 -0.82 5.40 13.96
C THR A 74 0.27 4.59 13.26
N ALA A 75 -0.04 3.34 12.92
CA ALA A 75 0.78 2.50 12.03
C ALA A 75 0.24 2.60 10.59
N CYS A 76 1.13 2.57 9.61
CA CYS A 76 0.76 2.47 8.21
C CYS A 76 0.77 0.99 7.81
N HIS A 77 -0.31 0.51 7.22
CA HIS A 77 -0.44 -0.88 6.79
C HIS A 77 -0.54 -1.04 5.27
N ALA A 78 -0.87 0.04 4.57
CA ALA A 78 -1.02 0.01 3.12
C ALA A 78 -0.55 1.32 2.49
N LEU A 79 0.00 1.22 1.28
CA LEU A 79 0.47 2.35 0.50
C LEU A 79 0.07 2.16 -0.96
N ALA A 80 -0.43 3.23 -1.58
CA ALA A 80 -0.70 3.29 -3.01
C ALA A 80 -0.36 4.67 -3.56
N TRP A 81 -0.08 4.75 -4.85
CA TRP A 81 -0.03 6.03 -5.55
C TRP A 81 -1.41 6.34 -6.12
N VAL A 82 -1.75 7.63 -6.17
CA VAL A 82 -3.01 8.14 -6.73
C VAL A 82 -2.74 9.35 -7.60
N LEU A 83 -3.57 9.54 -8.61
CA LEU A 83 -3.52 10.69 -9.50
C LEU A 83 -4.62 11.67 -9.08
N LEU A 84 -4.26 12.93 -8.87
CA LEU A 84 -5.20 14.01 -8.59
C LEU A 84 -5.08 15.10 -9.63
N ASP A 85 -6.21 15.72 -9.96
CA ASP A 85 -6.23 16.88 -10.85
C ASP A 85 -5.49 18.06 -10.21
N PRO A 86 -4.63 18.77 -10.94
CA PRO A 86 -3.79 19.84 -10.41
C PRO A 86 -4.61 21.03 -9.87
N HIS A 87 -5.87 21.20 -10.26
CA HIS A 87 -6.74 22.24 -9.72
C HIS A 87 -7.00 22.12 -8.22
N THR A 88 -6.83 20.93 -7.65
CA THR A 88 -7.02 20.67 -6.21
C THR A 88 -5.90 21.23 -5.33
N GLU A 89 -4.70 21.48 -5.88
CA GLU A 89 -3.53 21.89 -5.08
C GLU A 89 -3.40 23.41 -4.85
N THR A 90 -4.05 24.23 -5.68
CA THR A 90 -3.78 25.69 -5.71
C THR A 90 -4.49 26.50 -4.63
N GLU A 91 -5.53 26.00 -4.00
CA GLU A 91 -6.38 26.80 -3.09
C GLU A 91 -5.76 27.09 -1.71
N GLY A 92 -4.74 26.37 -1.27
CA GLY A 92 -4.06 26.63 0.01
C GLY A 92 -2.77 27.47 -0.09
N LEU A 93 -2.39 27.90 -1.28
CA LEU A 93 -1.17 28.67 -1.52
C LEU A 93 -1.41 30.18 -1.35
N SER A 94 -0.43 30.89 -0.75
CA SER A 94 -0.48 32.35 -0.68
C SER A 94 -0.56 32.95 -2.10
N SER A 95 -1.24 34.10 -2.25
CA SER A 95 -1.45 34.77 -3.53
C SER A 95 -0.15 35.04 -4.32
N LYS A 96 0.98 35.15 -3.63
CA LYS A 96 2.31 35.34 -4.22
C LYS A 96 2.84 34.03 -4.86
N LYS A 97 2.55 32.87 -4.25
CA LYS A 97 2.92 31.56 -4.75
C LYS A 97 2.00 31.12 -5.90
N ARG A 98 0.69 31.45 -5.83
CA ARG A 98 -0.28 31.28 -6.94
C ARG A 98 0.14 32.03 -8.19
N LYS A 99 0.59 33.31 -8.06
CA LYS A 99 1.08 34.10 -9.19
C LYS A 99 2.37 33.55 -9.80
N ALA A 100 3.25 32.97 -8.98
CA ALA A 100 4.48 32.36 -9.46
C ALA A 100 4.20 31.06 -10.23
N LEU A 101 3.26 30.22 -9.74
CA LEU A 101 2.83 28.99 -10.42
C LEU A 101 2.12 29.33 -11.74
N ALA A 102 1.13 30.24 -11.73
CA ALA A 102 0.41 30.69 -12.92
C ALA A 102 1.32 31.33 -13.98
N LYS A 103 2.43 31.97 -13.55
CA LYS A 103 3.42 32.51 -14.48
C LYS A 103 4.33 31.42 -15.08
N ALA A 104 4.57 30.33 -14.35
CA ALA A 104 5.28 29.18 -14.88
C ALA A 104 4.41 28.38 -15.88
N GLU A 105 3.11 28.23 -15.59
CA GLU A 105 2.13 27.59 -16.48
C GLU A 105 1.84 28.38 -17.75
N SER A 106 1.83 29.72 -17.69
CA SER A 106 1.59 30.58 -18.87
C SER A 106 2.77 30.65 -19.85
N GLN A 107 3.94 30.08 -19.51
CA GLN A 107 5.09 29.95 -20.41
C GLN A 107 5.16 28.60 -21.12
N SER A 108 4.31 27.62 -20.75
CA SER A 108 4.14 26.37 -21.48
C SER A 108 2.84 26.44 -22.26
N GLU A 109 2.91 26.84 -23.51
CA GLU A 109 1.77 26.80 -24.43
C GLU A 109 1.20 25.38 -24.51
N SER A 110 -0.13 25.26 -24.23
CA SER A 110 -0.99 24.09 -24.50
C SER A 110 -0.62 22.75 -23.85
N SER A 111 -0.42 22.66 -22.53
CA SER A 111 -0.54 21.38 -21.88
C SER A 111 -1.86 21.31 -21.09
N ALA A 112 -2.76 20.41 -21.50
CA ALA A 112 -3.79 19.90 -20.58
C ALA A 112 -3.07 19.56 -19.27
N SER A 113 -3.54 20.10 -18.15
CA SER A 113 -2.94 19.92 -16.84
C SER A 113 -2.82 18.43 -16.55
N THR A 114 -1.59 17.91 -16.57
CA THR A 114 -1.36 16.49 -16.27
C THR A 114 -1.68 16.25 -14.81
N PRO A 115 -2.42 15.16 -14.48
CA PRO A 115 -2.68 14.77 -13.10
C PRO A 115 -1.38 14.68 -12.29
N SER A 116 -1.41 15.11 -11.04
CA SER A 116 -0.25 15.06 -10.16
C SER A 116 -0.25 13.79 -9.29
N GLU A 117 0.93 13.20 -9.13
CA GLU A 117 1.15 12.00 -8.33
C GLU A 117 1.13 12.32 -6.83
N HIS A 118 0.31 11.58 -6.08
CA HIS A 118 0.18 11.68 -4.63
C HIS A 118 0.31 10.32 -3.98
N VAL A 119 0.67 10.29 -2.71
CA VAL A 119 0.81 9.05 -1.93
C VAL A 119 -0.39 8.88 -1.01
N ALA A 120 -1.10 7.78 -1.14
CA ALA A 120 -2.16 7.34 -0.23
C ALA A 120 -1.59 6.40 0.83
N LEU A 121 -1.80 6.71 2.11
CA LEU A 121 -1.31 5.97 3.28
C LEU A 121 -2.50 5.44 4.06
N GLY A 122 -2.70 4.14 4.07
CA GLY A 122 -3.75 3.46 4.85
C GLY A 122 -3.28 3.19 6.27
N LEU A 123 -4.00 3.72 7.25
CA LEU A 123 -3.60 3.75 8.65
C LEU A 123 -4.35 2.74 9.52
N SER A 124 -3.78 2.46 10.68
CA SER A 124 -4.35 1.56 11.70
C SER A 124 -5.65 2.06 12.31
N ASP A 125 -5.93 3.35 12.23
CA ASP A 125 -7.18 3.97 12.70
C ASP A 125 -8.31 3.96 11.64
N GLY A 126 -8.10 3.32 10.49
CA GLY A 126 -9.07 3.25 9.40
C GLY A 126 -9.13 4.49 8.52
N SER A 127 -8.25 5.46 8.74
CA SER A 127 -8.12 6.62 7.87
C SER A 127 -7.11 6.40 6.75
N ILE A 128 -7.24 7.19 5.67
CA ILE A 128 -6.26 7.26 4.59
C ILE A 128 -5.81 8.71 4.47
N LEU A 129 -4.50 8.92 4.57
CA LEU A 129 -3.91 10.23 4.29
C LEU A 129 -3.47 10.30 2.83
N ILE A 130 -3.93 11.31 2.10
CA ILE A 130 -3.41 11.63 0.77
C ILE A 130 -2.35 12.72 0.94
N TYR A 131 -1.11 12.36 0.63
CA TYR A 131 0.06 13.20 0.83
C TYR A 131 0.63 13.66 -0.51
N SER A 132 0.86 14.97 -0.66
CA SER A 132 1.54 15.55 -1.80
C SER A 132 3.05 15.62 -1.55
N PRO A 133 3.89 14.88 -2.29
CA PRO A 133 5.34 14.96 -2.15
C PRO A 133 5.90 16.31 -2.63
N TYR A 134 5.19 17.00 -3.50
CA TYR A 134 5.63 18.29 -4.09
C TYR A 134 5.40 19.47 -3.15
N THR A 135 4.30 19.45 -2.38
CA THR A 135 3.99 20.50 -1.40
C THR A 135 4.36 20.12 0.03
N ALA A 136 4.79 18.86 0.24
CA ALA A 136 5.20 18.27 1.50
C ALA A 136 4.11 18.36 2.60
N ARG A 137 2.84 18.09 2.22
CA ARG A 137 1.71 18.13 3.15
C ARG A 137 0.61 17.12 2.82
N VAL A 138 -0.22 16.82 3.81
CA VAL A 138 -1.46 16.06 3.63
C VAL A 138 -2.49 17.00 2.96
N VAL A 139 -3.06 16.54 1.85
CA VAL A 139 -4.07 17.28 1.08
C VAL A 139 -5.48 16.81 1.39
N TYR A 140 -5.69 15.52 1.66
CA TYR A 140 -6.98 14.95 2.06
C TYR A 140 -6.83 13.92 3.17
N VAL A 141 -7.90 13.76 3.95
CA VAL A 141 -8.11 12.65 4.88
C VAL A 141 -9.39 11.93 4.49
N LEU A 142 -9.25 10.69 3.99
CA LEU A 142 -10.39 9.84 3.69
C LEU A 142 -10.68 8.96 4.89
N VAL A 143 -11.96 8.68 5.15
CA VAL A 143 -12.38 7.86 6.28
C VAL A 143 -13.36 6.79 5.82
N ALA A 144 -13.21 5.57 6.33
CA ALA A 144 -14.08 4.46 5.98
C ALA A 144 -15.51 4.66 6.52
N SER A 145 -15.65 5.32 7.67
CA SER A 145 -16.95 5.66 8.25
C SER A 145 -16.88 6.99 8.99
N MET A 146 -17.95 7.77 8.91
CA MET A 146 -18.10 9.02 9.67
C MET A 146 -18.72 8.77 11.06
N GLN A 147 -19.27 7.60 11.31
CA GLN A 147 -20.14 7.33 12.48
C GLN A 147 -19.56 6.32 13.49
N ASP A 148 -18.57 5.50 13.07
CA ASP A 148 -18.09 4.42 13.93
C ASP A 148 -16.83 4.79 14.69
N SER A 149 -16.94 4.72 16.01
CA SER A 149 -15.82 4.73 16.95
C SER A 149 -14.96 3.45 16.89
N SER A 150 -15.38 2.46 16.12
CA SER A 150 -14.66 1.19 15.85
C SER A 150 -14.06 1.18 14.46
N ALA A 151 -13.28 2.21 14.13
CA ALA A 151 -12.56 2.27 12.87
C ALA A 151 -11.63 1.06 12.75
N SER A 152 -11.85 0.23 11.74
CA SER A 152 -11.01 -0.93 11.46
C SER A 152 -9.82 -0.53 10.61
N ALA A 153 -8.62 -1.01 10.95
CA ALA A 153 -7.39 -0.70 10.23
C ALA A 153 -7.51 -0.98 8.72
N LEU A 154 -6.94 -0.10 7.91
CA LEU A 154 -6.78 -0.33 6.46
C LEU A 154 -5.67 -1.36 6.25
N THR A 155 -5.98 -2.47 5.59
CA THR A 155 -5.04 -3.56 5.32
C THR A 155 -4.48 -3.54 3.91
N SER A 156 -5.19 -2.96 2.96
CA SER A 156 -4.76 -2.89 1.57
C SER A 156 -5.34 -1.67 0.86
N LEU A 157 -4.59 -1.12 -0.08
CA LEU A 157 -4.99 -0.02 -0.96
C LEU A 157 -4.66 -0.38 -2.40
N ALA A 158 -5.53 0.00 -3.33
CA ALA A 158 -5.29 -0.09 -4.76
C ALA A 158 -5.96 1.10 -5.48
N PHE A 159 -5.24 1.74 -6.37
CA PHE A 159 -5.77 2.84 -7.18
C PHE A 159 -5.96 2.39 -8.62
N ARG A 160 -7.09 2.77 -9.19
CA ARG A 160 -7.38 2.53 -10.60
C ARG A 160 -8.35 3.55 -11.17
N ASP A 161 -8.04 4.03 -12.35
CA ASP A 161 -8.80 5.06 -13.05
C ASP A 161 -9.01 6.28 -12.14
N ASP A 162 -10.23 6.52 -11.68
CA ASP A 162 -10.57 7.59 -10.75
C ASP A 162 -10.81 7.11 -9.31
N TYR A 163 -10.71 5.80 -9.04
CA TYR A 163 -11.07 5.27 -7.73
C TYR A 163 -9.86 4.79 -6.94
N LEU A 164 -9.74 5.28 -5.71
CA LEU A 164 -8.94 4.65 -4.68
C LEU A 164 -9.82 3.66 -3.92
N TRP A 165 -9.43 2.39 -3.97
CA TRP A 165 -10.07 1.31 -3.23
C TRP A 165 -9.24 0.98 -2.00
N GLY A 166 -9.93 0.83 -0.85
CA GLY A 166 -9.31 0.43 0.42
C GLY A 166 -10.09 -0.70 1.06
N MET A 167 -9.36 -1.65 1.63
CA MET A 167 -9.92 -2.75 2.39
C MET A 167 -9.56 -2.63 3.86
N THR A 168 -10.53 -2.84 4.72
CA THR A 168 -10.39 -2.79 6.18
C THR A 168 -10.21 -4.20 6.76
N ALA A 169 -9.61 -4.31 7.93
CA ALA A 169 -9.34 -5.59 8.60
C ALA A 169 -10.61 -6.39 8.94
N ASN A 170 -11.78 -5.72 9.03
CA ASN A 170 -13.09 -6.38 9.17
C ASN A 170 -13.69 -6.82 7.82
N GLY A 171 -12.95 -6.69 6.71
CA GLY A 171 -13.32 -7.19 5.39
C GLY A 171 -14.11 -6.23 4.51
N TRP A 172 -14.51 -5.05 5.00
CA TRP A 172 -15.18 -4.07 4.16
C TRP A 172 -14.27 -3.49 3.10
N VAL A 173 -14.80 -3.32 1.91
CA VAL A 173 -14.15 -2.62 0.79
C VAL A 173 -14.84 -1.29 0.58
N HIS A 174 -14.04 -0.24 0.49
CA HIS A 174 -14.47 1.14 0.33
C HIS A 174 -13.83 1.74 -0.91
N GLY A 175 -14.58 2.54 -1.67
CA GLY A 175 -14.10 3.22 -2.88
C GLY A 175 -14.33 4.73 -2.79
N TRP A 176 -13.27 5.49 -3.00
CA TRP A 176 -13.31 6.96 -3.07
C TRP A 176 -13.02 7.41 -4.49
N ALA A 177 -13.93 8.21 -5.07
CA ALA A 177 -13.72 8.83 -6.38
C ALA A 177 -12.80 10.04 -6.23
N MET A 178 -11.61 10.00 -6.80
CA MET A 178 -10.60 11.06 -6.65
C MET A 178 -11.03 12.35 -7.35
N SER A 179 -11.70 12.27 -8.49
CA SER A 179 -12.28 13.44 -9.19
C SER A 179 -13.36 14.18 -8.40
N LYS A 180 -13.97 13.53 -7.41
CA LYS A 180 -14.99 14.13 -6.53
C LYS A 180 -14.40 14.76 -5.27
N LEU A 181 -13.11 14.62 -5.04
CA LEU A 181 -12.40 15.35 -4.00
C LEU A 181 -12.37 16.81 -4.45
N GLY A 182 -13.31 17.60 -3.95
CA GLY A 182 -13.41 19.03 -4.31
C GLY A 182 -12.16 19.80 -3.90
N SER A 183 -12.07 21.05 -4.35
CA SER A 183 -11.04 22.00 -3.93
C SER A 183 -11.23 22.38 -2.44
N ALA A 184 -10.85 21.48 -1.53
CA ALA A 184 -10.97 21.74 -0.11
C ALA A 184 -9.85 22.67 0.34
N SER A 185 -10.19 23.84 0.81
CA SER A 185 -9.25 24.78 1.45
C SER A 185 -8.74 24.30 2.82
N GLN A 186 -9.33 23.24 3.34
CA GLN A 186 -8.99 22.58 4.60
C GLN A 186 -8.97 21.08 4.41
N VAL A 187 -8.17 20.38 5.24
CA VAL A 187 -8.13 18.91 5.28
C VAL A 187 -9.48 18.41 5.81
N GLU A 188 -10.38 18.06 4.91
CA GLU A 188 -11.71 17.56 5.22
C GLU A 188 -11.72 16.03 5.28
N ARG A 189 -12.57 15.47 6.15
CA ARG A 189 -12.79 14.03 6.22
C ARG A 189 -13.79 13.63 5.14
N VAL A 190 -13.34 12.86 4.15
CA VAL A 190 -14.14 12.45 3.01
C VAL A 190 -14.63 11.02 3.17
N PRO A 191 -15.96 10.79 3.20
CA PRO A 191 -16.51 9.43 3.24
C PRO A 191 -16.37 8.73 1.89
N PRO A 192 -16.46 7.37 1.87
CA PRO A 192 -16.41 6.63 0.62
C PRO A 192 -17.64 6.90 -0.27
N ALA A 193 -17.41 6.92 -1.58
CA ALA A 193 -18.49 7.01 -2.58
C ALA A 193 -19.19 5.64 -2.77
N LYS A 194 -18.44 4.55 -2.60
CA LYS A 194 -18.93 3.17 -2.70
C LYS A 194 -18.41 2.35 -1.52
N HIS A 195 -19.19 1.38 -1.05
CA HIS A 195 -18.73 0.41 -0.06
C HIS A 195 -19.51 -0.90 -0.22
N PHE A 196 -18.86 -2.01 0.06
CA PHE A 196 -19.49 -3.32 0.10
C PHE A 196 -18.72 -4.29 0.99
N LEU A 197 -19.41 -5.28 1.49
CA LEU A 197 -18.82 -6.41 2.19
C LEU A 197 -18.80 -7.59 1.21
N PRO A 198 -17.63 -8.08 0.82
CA PRO A 198 -17.50 -9.28 0.00
C PRO A 198 -18.15 -10.47 0.68
N ASP A 199 -18.91 -11.27 -0.08
CA ASP A 199 -19.53 -12.48 0.43
C ASP A 199 -18.48 -13.59 0.61
N SER A 200 -17.75 -13.50 1.71
CA SER A 200 -16.67 -14.43 2.05
C SER A 200 -16.78 -14.85 3.51
N LYS A 201 -16.68 -16.14 3.75
CA LYS A 201 -16.63 -16.72 5.11
C LYS A 201 -15.27 -16.51 5.79
N SER A 202 -14.27 -16.03 5.07
CA SER A 202 -12.91 -15.88 5.55
C SER A 202 -12.47 -14.42 5.48
N PRO A 203 -11.64 -13.94 6.41
CA PRO A 203 -11.12 -12.58 6.36
C PRO A 203 -10.31 -12.36 5.10
N MET A 204 -10.55 -11.22 4.44
CA MET A 204 -9.80 -10.79 3.28
C MET A 204 -8.42 -10.28 3.70
N SER A 205 -7.40 -10.51 2.87
CA SER A 205 -6.03 -10.12 3.18
C SER A 205 -5.45 -9.08 2.23
N HIS A 206 -5.92 -9.05 0.99
CA HIS A 206 -5.30 -8.23 -0.04
C HIS A 206 -6.31 -7.78 -1.10
N LEU A 207 -6.05 -6.61 -1.69
CA LEU A 207 -6.84 -6.00 -2.76
C LEU A 207 -5.90 -5.62 -3.91
N ALA A 208 -6.29 -5.93 -5.14
CA ALA A 208 -5.60 -5.48 -6.34
C ALA A 208 -6.61 -5.10 -7.43
N CYS A 209 -6.34 -4.01 -8.13
CA CYS A 209 -7.11 -3.58 -9.29
C CYS A 209 -6.41 -3.97 -10.59
N ALA A 210 -7.20 -4.23 -11.62
CA ALA A 210 -6.68 -4.54 -12.96
C ALA A 210 -6.09 -3.31 -13.64
N GLU A 211 -5.02 -3.47 -14.42
CA GLU A 211 -4.47 -2.49 -15.37
C GLU A 211 -4.33 -3.14 -16.74
N PRO A 212 -4.48 -2.40 -17.83
CA PRO A 212 -5.64 -1.63 -18.25
C PRO A 212 -6.76 -2.60 -18.63
N GLY A 213 -8.00 -2.26 -18.51
CA GLY A 213 -9.13 -3.11 -18.86
C GLY A 213 -10.37 -2.75 -18.05
N PRO A 214 -11.48 -3.48 -18.17
CA PRO A 214 -12.69 -3.16 -17.44
C PRO A 214 -12.41 -3.11 -15.94
N SER A 215 -13.15 -2.29 -15.20
CA SER A 215 -12.96 -1.97 -13.79
C SER A 215 -13.21 -3.18 -12.88
N HIS A 216 -12.33 -4.16 -12.93
CA HIS A 216 -12.38 -5.33 -12.06
C HIS A 216 -11.51 -5.12 -10.84
N CYS A 217 -12.01 -5.51 -9.68
CA CYS A 217 -11.26 -5.49 -8.44
C CYS A 217 -11.07 -6.93 -7.95
N LEU A 218 -9.82 -7.33 -7.75
CA LEU A 218 -9.49 -8.66 -7.24
C LEU A 218 -9.30 -8.59 -5.73
N ILE A 219 -10.03 -9.41 -5.00
CA ILE A 219 -9.97 -9.50 -3.55
C ILE A 219 -9.50 -10.89 -3.16
N THR A 220 -8.50 -10.96 -2.29
CA THR A 220 -8.00 -12.23 -1.76
C THR A 220 -8.63 -12.54 -0.41
N ALA A 221 -8.96 -13.82 -0.21
CA ALA A 221 -9.45 -14.31 1.07
C ALA A 221 -8.82 -15.67 1.36
N HIS A 222 -8.00 -15.79 2.41
CA HIS A 222 -7.26 -17.02 2.73
C HIS A 222 -6.71 -17.76 1.51
N HIS A 223 -7.35 -18.86 1.10
CA HIS A 223 -6.90 -19.72 -0.01
C HIS A 223 -7.63 -19.42 -1.34
N ALA A 224 -8.64 -18.57 -1.31
CA ALA A 224 -9.44 -18.23 -2.48
C ALA A 224 -9.24 -16.77 -2.88
N LEU A 225 -9.31 -16.50 -4.18
CA LEU A 225 -9.34 -15.17 -4.74
C LEU A 225 -10.72 -14.93 -5.35
N ALA A 226 -11.29 -13.77 -5.08
CA ALA A 226 -12.58 -13.38 -5.60
C ALA A 226 -12.43 -12.17 -6.53
N LEU A 227 -12.92 -12.28 -7.74
CA LEU A 227 -12.96 -11.22 -8.75
C LEU A 227 -14.32 -10.55 -8.73
N TYR A 228 -14.32 -9.24 -8.53
CA TYR A 228 -15.53 -8.44 -8.50
C TYR A 228 -15.55 -7.43 -9.64
N ASP A 229 -16.73 -7.24 -10.25
CA ASP A 229 -17.02 -6.05 -11.04
C ASP A 229 -17.51 -4.95 -10.09
N VAL A 230 -16.76 -3.84 -10.08
CA VAL A 230 -17.01 -2.70 -9.18
C VAL A 230 -17.55 -1.47 -9.92
N GLN A 231 -17.82 -1.56 -11.22
CA GLN A 231 -18.44 -0.47 -11.99
C GLN A 231 -19.85 -0.14 -11.51
N PRO A 232 -20.76 -1.13 -11.34
CA PRO A 232 -22.10 -0.84 -10.90
C PRO A 232 -22.11 -0.30 -9.46
N ASP A 233 -23.19 0.37 -9.08
CA ASP A 233 -23.38 0.88 -7.71
C ASP A 233 -23.34 -0.25 -6.66
N ARG A 234 -23.69 -1.46 -7.10
CA ARG A 234 -23.56 -2.67 -6.30
C ARG A 234 -22.55 -3.60 -6.97
N PRO A 235 -21.35 -3.72 -6.41
CA PRO A 235 -20.36 -4.66 -6.90
C PRO A 235 -20.88 -6.08 -6.96
N SER A 236 -20.56 -6.81 -8.01
CA SER A 236 -20.99 -8.19 -8.22
C SER A 236 -19.80 -9.13 -8.33
N LEU A 237 -19.91 -10.28 -7.65
CA LEU A 237 -18.91 -11.34 -7.79
C LEU A 237 -19.00 -11.95 -9.19
N LEU A 238 -17.89 -11.86 -9.93
CA LEU A 238 -17.77 -12.45 -11.26
C LEU A 238 -17.25 -13.88 -11.18
N HIS A 239 -16.21 -14.10 -10.36
CA HIS A 239 -15.55 -15.41 -10.30
C HIS A 239 -14.81 -15.62 -8.98
N THR A 240 -14.66 -16.89 -8.59
CA THR A 240 -13.82 -17.31 -7.46
C THR A 240 -12.78 -18.31 -7.95
N PHE A 241 -11.51 -18.06 -7.62
CA PHE A 241 -10.39 -18.92 -7.97
C PHE A 241 -9.90 -19.63 -6.71
N THR A 242 -9.68 -20.94 -6.82
CA THR A 242 -9.18 -21.77 -5.72
C THR A 242 -7.99 -22.60 -6.21
N GLY A 243 -6.97 -22.75 -5.38
CA GLY A 243 -5.78 -23.50 -5.74
C GLY A 243 -4.66 -23.43 -4.69
N HIS A 244 -4.54 -22.30 -4.00
CA HIS A 244 -3.56 -22.16 -2.94
C HIS A 244 -3.90 -23.02 -1.71
N ALA A 245 -2.88 -23.64 -1.14
CA ALA A 245 -2.99 -24.41 0.11
C ALA A 245 -2.88 -23.51 1.36
N THR A 246 -2.28 -22.34 1.22
CA THR A 246 -2.07 -21.36 2.28
C THR A 246 -2.62 -19.98 1.87
N PRO A 247 -2.78 -19.03 2.81
CA PRO A 247 -3.32 -17.72 2.50
C PRO A 247 -2.50 -17.00 1.43
N VAL A 248 -3.19 -16.46 0.44
CA VAL A 248 -2.59 -15.63 -0.62
C VAL A 248 -2.14 -14.30 -0.01
N GLN A 249 -0.91 -13.92 -0.27
CA GLN A 249 -0.29 -12.71 0.24
C GLN A 249 -0.07 -11.64 -0.83
N HIS A 250 0.14 -12.08 -2.06
CA HIS A 250 0.43 -11.17 -3.17
C HIS A 250 -0.34 -11.55 -4.41
N THR A 251 -0.82 -10.53 -5.10
CA THR A 251 -1.42 -10.66 -6.44
C THR A 251 -0.91 -9.53 -7.33
N ALA A 252 -0.69 -9.83 -8.60
CA ALA A 252 -0.32 -8.83 -9.58
C ALA A 252 -1.00 -9.14 -10.92
N TRP A 253 -1.54 -8.14 -11.57
CA TRP A 253 -2.07 -8.27 -12.92
C TRP A 253 -0.92 -8.32 -13.92
N THR A 254 -1.05 -9.20 -14.90
CA THR A 254 -0.06 -9.42 -15.96
C THR A 254 -0.56 -9.02 -17.33
N GLY A 255 -1.82 -8.62 -17.44
CA GLY A 255 -2.49 -8.17 -18.65
C GLY A 255 -4.00 -8.02 -18.41
N ASP A 256 -4.74 -7.69 -19.47
CA ASP A 256 -6.17 -7.34 -19.41
C ASP A 256 -7.07 -8.44 -18.81
N HIS A 257 -6.65 -9.70 -18.98
CA HIS A 257 -7.45 -10.85 -18.57
C HIS A 257 -6.65 -11.89 -17.80
N SER A 258 -5.47 -11.53 -17.30
CA SER A 258 -4.60 -12.44 -16.58
C SER A 258 -3.94 -11.78 -15.38
N PHE A 259 -3.74 -12.57 -14.35
CA PHE A 259 -3.05 -12.17 -13.15
C PHE A 259 -2.30 -13.35 -12.53
N VAL A 260 -1.34 -13.04 -11.68
CA VAL A 260 -0.61 -14.02 -10.88
C VAL A 260 -0.92 -13.85 -9.40
N SER A 261 -0.85 -14.93 -8.65
CA SER A 261 -0.96 -14.92 -7.20
C SER A 261 0.13 -15.78 -6.57
N ALA A 262 0.59 -15.36 -5.40
CA ALA A 262 1.60 -16.04 -4.62
C ALA A 262 1.16 -16.18 -3.17
N ALA A 263 1.45 -17.35 -2.59
CA ALA A 263 1.35 -17.64 -1.18
C ALA A 263 2.72 -18.18 -0.73
N ALA A 264 3.37 -17.46 0.20
CA ALA A 264 4.77 -17.72 0.55
C ALA A 264 5.02 -19.13 1.10
N GLU A 265 4.03 -19.69 1.80
CA GLU A 265 4.18 -20.97 2.47
C GLU A 265 3.94 -22.18 1.56
N ASP A 266 3.16 -22.04 0.48
CA ASP A 266 2.90 -23.16 -0.46
C ASP A 266 3.92 -23.22 -1.60
N ARG A 267 4.79 -22.20 -1.70
CA ARG A 267 5.85 -22.10 -2.73
C ARG A 267 5.35 -22.19 -4.16
N HIS A 268 4.08 -21.85 -4.39
CA HIS A 268 3.50 -21.87 -5.71
C HIS A 268 3.14 -20.46 -6.15
N LEU A 269 3.43 -20.17 -7.41
CA LEU A 269 2.91 -19.02 -8.13
C LEU A 269 1.92 -19.55 -9.15
N TYR A 270 0.68 -19.11 -9.05
CA TYR A 270 -0.38 -19.47 -9.98
C TYR A 270 -0.61 -18.33 -10.97
N CYS A 271 -0.78 -18.69 -12.24
CA CYS A 271 -1.24 -17.79 -13.28
C CYS A 271 -2.71 -18.10 -13.58
N TRP A 272 -3.56 -17.09 -13.49
CA TRP A 272 -4.99 -17.16 -13.65
C TRP A 272 -5.44 -16.39 -14.88
N PHE A 273 -6.49 -16.86 -15.51
CA PHE A 273 -7.20 -16.12 -16.54
C PHE A 273 -8.63 -15.85 -16.10
N THR A 274 -9.12 -14.61 -16.27
CA THR A 274 -10.43 -14.17 -15.77
C THR A 274 -11.62 -14.96 -16.35
N HIS A 275 -11.43 -15.63 -17.48
CA HIS A 275 -12.43 -16.46 -18.15
C HIS A 275 -12.34 -17.96 -17.82
N MET A 276 -11.37 -18.37 -17.00
CA MET A 276 -11.13 -19.76 -16.62
C MET A 276 -11.44 -19.98 -15.15
N SER A 277 -11.98 -21.14 -14.80
CA SER A 277 -12.25 -21.54 -13.42
C SER A 277 -11.07 -22.23 -12.72
N HIS A 278 -9.98 -22.47 -13.42
CA HIS A 278 -8.78 -23.14 -12.92
C HIS A 278 -7.53 -22.35 -13.32
N ALA A 279 -6.42 -22.61 -12.67
CA ALA A 279 -5.15 -21.99 -13.03
C ALA A 279 -4.71 -22.40 -14.43
N GLY A 280 -4.31 -21.44 -15.25
CA GLY A 280 -3.75 -21.70 -16.57
C GLY A 280 -2.33 -22.23 -16.50
N ALA A 281 -1.57 -21.85 -15.47
CA ALA A 281 -0.23 -22.35 -15.19
C ALA A 281 0.06 -22.29 -13.69
N MET A 282 0.94 -23.18 -13.24
CA MET A 282 1.48 -23.20 -11.88
C MET A 282 3.00 -23.32 -11.97
N ILE A 283 3.70 -22.47 -11.27
CA ILE A 283 5.16 -22.49 -11.16
C ILE A 283 5.51 -22.82 -9.71
N THR A 284 6.29 -23.88 -9.51
CA THR A 284 6.84 -24.20 -8.20
C THR A 284 8.15 -23.42 -8.02
N LEU A 285 8.27 -22.73 -6.90
CA LEU A 285 9.48 -21.99 -6.54
C LEU A 285 10.39 -22.94 -5.76
N ASP A 286 11.51 -23.31 -6.36
CA ASP A 286 12.55 -24.06 -5.69
C ASP A 286 13.21 -23.21 -4.60
N ALA A 287 13.48 -23.79 -3.43
CA ALA A 287 14.04 -23.10 -2.27
C ALA A 287 15.56 -23.11 -2.29
#